data_20cbf0c9a433a049f8f0b51569e65936
#
_entry.id   20cbf0c9a433a049f8f0b51569e65936
#
_cell.length_a   1.000
_cell.length_b   1.000
_cell.length_c   1.000
_cell.angle_alpha   90.00
_cell.angle_beta   90.00
_cell.angle_gamma   90.00
#
_symmetry.space_group_name_H-M   'P 1'
#
loop_
_entity.id
_entity.type
_entity.pdbx_description
1 polymer ?
#
loop_
_entity_poly.entity_id
_entity_poly.type
_entity_poly.pdbx_seq_one_letter_code
_entity_poly.pdbx_strand_id
1 'polypeptide(L)'
;MRYRTILAALILALGAGAYAAADPPASISMLNVSFDPTRELYDDYNVVFAAYWKKKTGQSVTVQQSNGGSGKQARAVIDGLAADVVTLALAYDIDAIADKAKLLPANWQSRLPYNSTPYTSTIVFLVRQGNPKHIRDWNDLVKPGISVIAPNPKTSGGARWNFLAAWAYALAQPGGNAESAKAFVTKLYKNVPVLDSGARGSTTTFVERGIGDVLVGWESDALLAVNKLGRGRFAIVRPSRSVLAEPPVALVDAVVDKRQTRTVAQAYLQYLYSPQGQDVIARNYFRPRLPSVARRYAGEFPAMKLATIAQFGGWAKAQQTYFADGGVFDQIYQPGQ
;
A
#
# COMPACT_ATOMS: atom_id res chain seq x y z
N MET A 1 52.49 -60.68 -57.59
CA MET A 1 52.69 -59.64 -56.64
C MET A 1 51.35 -58.79 -56.64
N ARG A 2 50.58 -58.91 -55.55
CA ARG A 2 49.27 -58.20 -55.44
C ARG A 2 49.36 -57.34 -54.18
N TYR A 3 49.35 -56.01 -54.38
CA TYR A 3 49.24 -55.02 -53.26
C TYR A 3 47.75 -54.77 -52.95
N ARG A 4 47.41 -55.05 -51.67
CA ARG A 4 46.11 -54.73 -51.11
C ARG A 4 46.21 -53.37 -50.38
N THR A 5 45.56 -52.37 -50.86
CA THR A 5 45.42 -51.06 -50.24
C THR A 5 44.26 -51.13 -49.22
N ILE A 6 44.56 -50.86 -47.95
CA ILE A 6 43.58 -50.75 -46.85
C ILE A 6 43.22 -49.28 -46.73
N LEU A 7 41.93 -48.91 -46.99
CA LEU A 7 41.37 -47.61 -46.77
C LEU A 7 40.85 -47.55 -45.32
N ALA A 8 41.46 -46.74 -44.47
CA ALA A 8 40.97 -46.48 -43.11
C ALA A 8 39.98 -45.31 -43.16
N ALA A 9 38.70 -45.56 -42.87
CA ALA A 9 37.66 -44.52 -42.73
C ALA A 9 37.67 -43.96 -41.30
N LEU A 10 38.00 -42.68 -41.16
CA LEU A 10 37.98 -41.96 -39.88
C LEU A 10 36.55 -41.43 -39.71
N ILE A 11 35.78 -41.99 -38.77
CA ILE A 11 34.46 -41.49 -38.37
C ILE A 11 34.66 -40.42 -37.30
N LEU A 12 34.47 -39.14 -37.67
CA LEU A 12 34.34 -38.01 -36.71
C LEU A 12 32.96 -38.09 -36.07
N ALA A 13 32.85 -38.51 -34.82
CA ALA A 13 31.65 -38.36 -34.02
C ALA A 13 31.59 -36.94 -33.48
N LEU A 14 30.78 -36.06 -34.10
CA LEU A 14 30.36 -34.78 -33.55
C LEU A 14 29.42 -35.04 -32.37
N GLY A 15 29.96 -34.99 -31.17
CA GLY A 15 29.18 -34.98 -29.93
C GLY A 15 28.43 -33.66 -29.80
N ALA A 16 27.17 -33.59 -30.23
CA ALA A 16 26.26 -32.47 -29.86
C ALA A 16 25.98 -32.61 -28.36
N GLY A 17 26.73 -31.88 -27.54
CA GLY A 17 26.42 -31.68 -26.13
C GLY A 17 25.13 -30.91 -26.03
N ALA A 18 24.01 -31.59 -25.82
CA ALA A 18 22.78 -30.96 -25.40
C ALA A 18 23.02 -30.34 -24.01
N TYR A 19 23.15 -29.03 -23.96
CA TYR A 19 23.00 -28.31 -22.70
C TYR A 19 21.57 -28.57 -22.22
N ALA A 20 21.38 -29.51 -21.32
CA ALA A 20 20.14 -29.63 -20.57
C ALA A 20 19.99 -28.31 -19.76
N ALA A 21 19.10 -27.44 -20.19
CA ALA A 21 18.66 -26.33 -19.36
C ALA A 21 18.13 -26.96 -18.07
N ALA A 22 18.77 -26.62 -16.94
CA ALA A 22 18.30 -27.09 -15.65
C ALA A 22 16.83 -26.70 -15.51
N ASP A 23 15.98 -27.67 -15.21
CA ASP A 23 14.57 -27.43 -14.94
C ASP A 23 14.48 -26.32 -13.86
N PRO A 24 13.65 -25.30 -14.04
CA PRO A 24 13.44 -24.29 -13.02
C PRO A 24 12.98 -24.99 -11.74
N PRO A 25 13.42 -24.52 -10.56
CA PRO A 25 13.04 -25.17 -9.32
C PRO A 25 11.52 -25.35 -9.25
N ALA A 26 11.07 -26.55 -8.87
CA ALA A 26 9.66 -26.93 -8.91
C ALA A 26 8.74 -25.98 -8.09
N SER A 27 9.31 -25.31 -7.10
CA SER A 27 8.60 -24.30 -6.29
C SER A 27 9.56 -23.21 -5.81
N ILE A 28 9.05 -21.99 -5.67
CA ILE A 28 9.75 -20.83 -5.13
C ILE A 28 8.86 -20.13 -4.10
N SER A 29 9.47 -19.61 -3.03
CA SER A 29 8.77 -18.83 -2.01
C SER A 29 9.31 -17.42 -1.97
N MET A 30 8.42 -16.42 -1.88
CA MET A 30 8.75 -15.01 -1.71
C MET A 30 7.92 -14.37 -0.61
N LEU A 31 8.44 -13.27 -0.03
CA LEU A 31 7.78 -12.50 1.01
C LEU A 31 7.40 -11.12 0.49
N ASN A 32 6.11 -10.78 0.55
CA ASN A 32 5.57 -9.43 0.39
C ASN A 32 5.36 -8.80 1.77
N VAL A 33 6.10 -7.73 2.07
CA VAL A 33 5.90 -6.93 3.27
C VAL A 33 5.00 -5.74 2.92
N SER A 34 3.79 -5.73 3.48
CA SER A 34 2.70 -4.86 3.07
C SER A 34 2.10 -4.07 4.25
N PHE A 35 1.28 -3.06 3.94
CA PHE A 35 0.52 -2.32 4.95
C PHE A 35 -0.90 -2.86 5.12
N ASP A 36 -1.50 -2.64 6.30
CA ASP A 36 -2.75 -3.30 6.72
C ASP A 36 -3.91 -3.31 5.71
N PRO A 37 -4.29 -2.19 5.04
CA PRO A 37 -5.43 -2.15 4.14
C PRO A 37 -5.33 -3.04 2.90
N THR A 38 -4.14 -3.49 2.56
CA THR A 38 -3.93 -4.34 1.36
C THR A 38 -3.94 -5.84 1.66
N ARG A 39 -4.25 -6.26 2.87
CA ARG A 39 -4.26 -7.68 3.26
C ARG A 39 -5.14 -8.51 2.32
N GLU A 40 -6.39 -8.15 2.19
CA GLU A 40 -7.36 -8.87 1.35
C GLU A 40 -7.02 -8.75 -0.15
N LEU A 41 -6.50 -7.59 -0.57
CA LEU A 41 -6.00 -7.42 -1.93
C LEU A 41 -4.92 -8.46 -2.26
N TYR A 42 -3.90 -8.58 -1.41
CA TYR A 42 -2.81 -9.50 -1.70
C TYR A 42 -3.15 -10.97 -1.42
N ASP A 43 -4.13 -11.27 -0.56
CA ASP A 43 -4.68 -12.63 -0.46
C ASP A 43 -5.25 -13.07 -1.82
N ASP A 44 -6.13 -12.27 -2.43
CA ASP A 44 -6.71 -12.56 -3.74
C ASP A 44 -5.66 -12.49 -4.88
N TYR A 45 -4.80 -11.49 -4.84
CA TYR A 45 -3.79 -11.25 -5.88
C TYR A 45 -2.76 -12.37 -5.96
N ASN A 46 -2.31 -12.88 -4.82
CA ASN A 46 -1.34 -13.96 -4.76
C ASN A 46 -1.85 -15.24 -5.44
N VAL A 47 -3.13 -15.56 -5.30
CA VAL A 47 -3.76 -16.70 -5.97
C VAL A 47 -3.74 -16.52 -7.50
N VAL A 48 -4.15 -15.33 -7.97
CA VAL A 48 -4.21 -15.03 -9.41
C VAL A 48 -2.81 -14.98 -10.01
N PHE A 49 -1.85 -14.37 -9.31
CA PHE A 49 -0.45 -14.33 -9.75
C PHE A 49 0.19 -15.71 -9.79
N ALA A 50 -0.01 -16.54 -8.78
CA ALA A 50 0.54 -17.89 -8.75
C ALA A 50 0.05 -18.75 -9.93
N ALA A 51 -1.24 -18.67 -10.27
CA ALA A 51 -1.81 -19.33 -11.43
C ALA A 51 -1.20 -18.80 -12.75
N TYR A 52 -1.08 -17.48 -12.89
CA TYR A 52 -0.42 -16.86 -14.04
C TYR A 52 1.03 -17.32 -14.18
N TRP A 53 1.81 -17.29 -13.08
CA TRP A 53 3.23 -17.66 -13.08
C TRP A 53 3.44 -19.12 -13.45
N LYS A 54 2.62 -20.02 -12.86
CA LYS A 54 2.64 -21.46 -13.17
C LYS A 54 2.34 -21.73 -14.64
N LYS A 55 1.32 -21.05 -15.19
CA LYS A 55 0.97 -21.20 -16.62
C LYS A 55 2.09 -20.70 -17.53
N LYS A 56 2.75 -19.59 -17.16
CA LYS A 56 3.79 -18.96 -17.97
C LYS A 56 5.13 -19.70 -17.95
N THR A 57 5.51 -20.27 -16.80
CA THR A 57 6.89 -20.75 -16.55
C THR A 57 6.98 -22.23 -16.17
N GLY A 58 5.87 -22.89 -15.84
CA GLY A 58 5.87 -24.21 -15.21
C GLY A 58 6.21 -24.20 -13.71
N GLN A 59 6.75 -23.10 -13.17
CA GLN A 59 7.19 -22.97 -11.78
C GLN A 59 6.03 -22.63 -10.85
N SER A 60 5.93 -23.30 -9.71
CA SER A 60 5.01 -22.92 -8.64
C SER A 60 5.62 -21.81 -7.79
N VAL A 61 4.79 -20.84 -7.36
CA VAL A 61 5.21 -19.76 -6.43
C VAL A 61 4.24 -19.68 -5.25
N THR A 62 4.82 -19.56 -4.04
CA THR A 62 4.09 -19.24 -2.82
C THR A 62 4.51 -17.84 -2.37
N VAL A 63 3.53 -16.94 -2.24
CA VAL A 63 3.79 -15.58 -1.74
C VAL A 63 3.29 -15.48 -0.31
N GLN A 64 4.22 -15.35 0.63
CA GLN A 64 3.93 -15.07 2.03
C GLN A 64 3.67 -13.59 2.23
N GLN A 65 2.87 -13.22 3.22
CA GLN A 65 2.57 -11.83 3.56
C GLN A 65 2.99 -11.50 4.99
N SER A 66 3.53 -10.28 5.17
CA SER A 66 3.64 -9.65 6.47
C SER A 66 2.87 -8.33 6.40
N ASN A 67 1.84 -8.16 7.23
CA ASN A 67 0.97 -6.98 7.21
C ASN A 67 1.03 -6.23 8.55
N GLY A 68 0.95 -4.90 8.50
CA GLY A 68 0.97 -4.03 9.67
C GLY A 68 0.96 -2.55 9.31
N GLY A 69 1.16 -1.68 10.28
CA GLY A 69 1.36 -0.26 10.00
C GLY A 69 2.58 -0.05 9.10
N SER A 70 2.44 0.74 8.03
CA SER A 70 3.46 0.89 6.98
C SER A 70 4.84 1.27 7.50
N GLY A 71 4.93 2.27 8.39
CA GLY A 71 6.20 2.66 9.01
C GLY A 71 6.80 1.57 9.92
N LYS A 72 5.94 0.75 10.57
CA LYS A 72 6.38 -0.42 11.34
C LYS A 72 6.94 -1.51 10.42
N GLN A 73 6.30 -1.75 9.28
CA GLN A 73 6.75 -2.71 8.28
C GLN A 73 8.08 -2.27 7.64
N ALA A 74 8.22 -1.00 7.29
CA ALA A 74 9.49 -0.45 6.79
C ALA A 74 10.63 -0.67 7.82
N ARG A 75 10.35 -0.41 9.10
CA ARG A 75 11.31 -0.65 10.18
C ARG A 75 11.70 -2.12 10.25
N ALA A 76 10.75 -3.04 10.19
CA ALA A 76 11.04 -4.48 10.24
C ALA A 76 11.99 -4.91 9.09
N VAL A 77 11.82 -4.36 7.89
CA VAL A 77 12.72 -4.61 6.75
C VAL A 77 14.11 -4.02 6.99
N ILE A 78 14.20 -2.79 7.53
CA ILE A 78 15.46 -2.15 7.91
C ILE A 78 16.19 -2.99 8.96
N ASP A 79 15.46 -3.56 9.90
CA ASP A 79 15.98 -4.37 11.02
C ASP A 79 16.25 -5.84 10.61
N GLY A 80 16.10 -6.20 9.31
CA GLY A 80 16.54 -7.47 8.76
C GLY A 80 15.45 -8.45 8.31
N LEU A 81 14.16 -8.07 8.30
CA LEU A 81 13.12 -8.91 7.70
C LEU A 81 13.36 -9.02 6.18
N ALA A 82 13.64 -10.24 5.70
CA ALA A 82 14.04 -10.52 4.34
C ALA A 82 12.86 -10.47 3.36
N ALA A 83 12.34 -9.26 3.07
CA ALA A 83 11.28 -9.02 2.11
C ALA A 83 11.82 -9.10 0.67
N ASP A 84 11.16 -9.85 -0.20
CA ASP A 84 11.45 -9.84 -1.64
C ASP A 84 10.86 -8.59 -2.29
N VAL A 85 9.66 -8.21 -1.87
CA VAL A 85 8.98 -6.99 -2.29
C VAL A 85 8.38 -6.27 -1.09
N VAL A 86 8.28 -4.95 -1.20
CA VAL A 86 7.58 -4.09 -0.26
C VAL A 86 6.43 -3.39 -0.98
N THR A 87 5.26 -3.36 -0.36
CA THR A 87 4.04 -2.75 -0.89
C THR A 87 3.44 -1.89 0.22
N LEU A 88 3.96 -0.66 0.37
CA LEU A 88 3.75 0.18 1.54
C LEU A 88 2.78 1.35 1.26
N ALA A 89 2.33 2.03 2.32
CA ALA A 89 1.31 3.08 2.22
C ALA A 89 1.81 4.36 1.56
N LEU A 90 3.12 4.63 1.58
CA LEU A 90 3.70 5.90 1.11
C LEU A 90 5.18 5.76 0.78
N ALA A 91 5.65 6.61 -0.14
CA ALA A 91 7.01 6.50 -0.68
C ALA A 91 8.09 6.69 0.39
N TYR A 92 7.90 7.59 1.34
CA TYR A 92 8.89 7.82 2.42
C TYR A 92 9.25 6.54 3.19
N ASP A 93 8.31 5.62 3.38
CA ASP A 93 8.58 4.38 4.09
C ASP A 93 9.53 3.46 3.28
N ILE A 94 9.44 3.47 1.93
CA ILE A 94 10.37 2.76 1.04
C ILE A 94 11.69 3.54 0.92
N ASP A 95 11.64 4.88 0.83
CA ASP A 95 12.84 5.73 0.87
C ASP A 95 13.68 5.45 2.12
N ALA A 96 13.04 5.28 3.28
CA ALA A 96 13.73 4.94 4.52
C ALA A 96 14.46 3.59 4.45
N ILE A 97 13.92 2.58 3.74
CA ILE A 97 14.60 1.31 3.50
C ILE A 97 15.80 1.51 2.57
N ALA A 98 15.63 2.30 1.51
CA ALA A 98 16.71 2.63 0.57
C ALA A 98 17.85 3.38 1.27
N ASP A 99 17.51 4.39 2.08
CA ASP A 99 18.50 5.29 2.69
C ASP A 99 19.22 4.66 3.88
N LYS A 100 18.48 3.97 4.77
CA LYS A 100 19.05 3.47 6.04
C LYS A 100 19.67 2.09 5.91
N ALA A 101 19.04 1.19 5.14
CA ALA A 101 19.50 -0.18 5.00
C ALA A 101 20.23 -0.46 3.67
N LYS A 102 20.14 0.45 2.69
CA LYS A 102 20.75 0.30 1.34
C LYS A 102 20.32 -0.98 0.61
N LEU A 103 19.09 -1.46 0.88
CA LEU A 103 18.59 -2.71 0.32
C LEU A 103 18.02 -2.55 -1.09
N LEU A 104 17.74 -1.34 -1.53
CA LEU A 104 17.29 -0.98 -2.88
C LEU A 104 17.82 0.40 -3.25
N PRO A 105 17.93 0.75 -4.55
CA PRO A 105 18.51 2.02 -4.97
C PRO A 105 17.53 3.20 -4.77
N ALA A 106 18.06 4.41 -4.62
CA ALA A 106 17.28 5.63 -4.40
C ALA A 106 16.28 5.94 -5.55
N ASN A 107 16.55 5.50 -6.77
CA ASN A 107 15.67 5.70 -7.92
C ASN A 107 14.59 4.61 -8.09
N TRP A 108 14.28 3.87 -7.06
CA TRP A 108 13.33 2.75 -7.10
C TRP A 108 11.95 3.13 -7.68
N GLN A 109 11.47 4.36 -7.43
CA GLN A 109 10.17 4.83 -7.92
C GLN A 109 10.06 4.89 -9.45
N SER A 110 11.17 5.11 -10.17
CA SER A 110 11.17 5.20 -11.63
C SER A 110 11.09 3.84 -12.34
N ARG A 111 11.12 2.72 -11.61
CA ARG A 111 11.20 1.37 -12.19
C ARG A 111 9.88 0.82 -12.70
N LEU A 112 8.76 1.34 -12.22
CA LEU A 112 7.42 0.92 -12.60
C LEU A 112 6.55 2.14 -12.95
N PRO A 113 5.47 1.96 -13.72
CA PRO A 113 4.58 3.05 -14.09
C PRO A 113 4.01 3.81 -12.88
N TYR A 114 3.65 5.09 -13.11
CA TYR A 114 3.03 5.97 -12.11
C TYR A 114 3.88 6.11 -10.82
N ASN A 115 5.20 6.24 -10.97
CA ASN A 115 6.14 6.26 -9.83
C ASN A 115 5.98 5.03 -8.92
N SER A 116 5.91 3.85 -9.56
CA SER A 116 5.73 2.56 -8.89
C SER A 116 4.45 2.44 -8.07
N THR A 117 3.36 3.13 -8.48
CA THR A 117 2.08 3.15 -7.77
C THR A 117 0.99 2.47 -8.62
N PRO A 118 0.73 1.16 -8.43
CA PRO A 118 -0.20 0.39 -9.28
C PRO A 118 -1.68 0.71 -9.03
N TYR A 119 -2.01 1.32 -7.92
CA TYR A 119 -3.37 1.72 -7.52
C TYR A 119 -3.35 2.98 -6.68
N THR A 120 -4.53 3.56 -6.47
CA THR A 120 -4.72 4.69 -5.56
C THR A 120 -5.87 4.42 -4.60
N SER A 121 -5.99 5.28 -3.60
CA SER A 121 -7.14 5.36 -2.70
C SER A 121 -7.30 6.80 -2.22
N THR A 122 -8.20 7.00 -1.28
CA THR A 122 -8.40 8.29 -0.62
C THR A 122 -8.85 8.06 0.82
N ILE A 123 -8.99 9.13 1.58
CA ILE A 123 -9.48 9.10 2.96
C ILE A 123 -10.95 9.49 2.98
N VAL A 124 -11.75 8.69 3.67
CA VAL A 124 -13.18 8.88 3.88
C VAL A 124 -13.54 8.67 5.35
N PHE A 125 -14.80 8.88 5.70
CA PHE A 125 -15.33 8.60 7.02
C PHE A 125 -16.26 7.38 6.98
N LEU A 126 -16.04 6.44 7.88
CA LEU A 126 -16.99 5.36 8.14
C LEU A 126 -17.79 5.76 9.40
N VAL A 127 -19.12 5.79 9.26
CA VAL A 127 -20.05 6.16 10.35
C VAL A 127 -21.00 5.03 10.63
N ARG A 128 -21.67 5.05 11.79
CA ARG A 128 -22.74 4.12 12.13
C ARG A 128 -23.90 4.28 11.15
N GLN A 129 -24.64 3.20 10.90
CA GLN A 129 -25.83 3.24 10.01
C GLN A 129 -26.81 4.32 10.47
N GLY A 130 -27.36 5.04 9.49
CA GLY A 130 -28.23 6.19 9.76
C GLY A 130 -27.51 7.46 10.18
N ASN A 131 -26.19 7.42 10.34
CA ASN A 131 -25.34 8.57 10.69
C ASN A 131 -25.90 9.40 11.87
N PRO A 132 -26.07 8.82 13.07
CA PRO A 132 -26.79 9.45 14.18
C PRO A 132 -26.12 10.73 14.69
N LYS A 133 -24.84 10.94 14.37
CA LYS A 133 -24.10 12.17 14.72
C LYS A 133 -24.10 13.20 13.60
N HIS A 134 -24.82 12.97 12.50
CA HIS A 134 -24.95 13.87 11.36
C HIS A 134 -23.60 14.34 10.80
N ILE A 135 -22.61 13.46 10.74
CA ILE A 135 -21.28 13.73 10.17
C ILE A 135 -21.42 13.90 8.67
N ARG A 136 -21.02 15.07 8.14
CA ARG A 136 -21.09 15.40 6.70
C ARG A 136 -19.74 15.77 6.13
N ASP A 137 -18.90 16.43 6.94
CA ASP A 137 -17.58 16.90 6.53
C ASP A 137 -16.63 16.99 7.73
N TRP A 138 -15.38 17.34 7.48
CA TRP A 138 -14.31 17.48 8.48
C TRP A 138 -14.67 18.35 9.67
N ASN A 139 -15.43 19.46 9.44
CA ASN A 139 -15.87 20.36 10.51
C ASN A 139 -16.76 19.68 11.56
N ASP A 140 -17.43 18.60 11.20
CA ASP A 140 -18.27 17.87 12.15
C ASP A 140 -17.41 17.06 13.11
N LEU A 141 -16.20 16.65 12.69
CA LEU A 141 -15.27 15.83 13.49
C LEU A 141 -14.63 16.61 14.65
N VAL A 142 -14.63 17.93 14.59
CA VAL A 142 -14.06 18.80 15.64
C VAL A 142 -15.09 19.32 16.63
N LYS A 143 -16.37 18.93 16.49
CA LYS A 143 -17.44 19.30 17.41
C LYS A 143 -17.28 18.58 18.77
N PRO A 144 -17.67 19.21 19.87
CA PRO A 144 -17.72 18.53 21.18
C PRO A 144 -18.63 17.30 21.13
N GLY A 145 -18.22 16.23 21.84
CA GLY A 145 -18.98 14.99 21.95
C GLY A 145 -18.95 14.09 20.71
N ILE A 146 -18.08 14.35 19.76
CA ILE A 146 -17.75 13.44 18.66
C ILE A 146 -16.50 12.65 19.02
N SER A 147 -16.59 11.32 18.97
CA SER A 147 -15.45 10.41 19.20
C SER A 147 -14.93 9.90 17.86
N VAL A 148 -13.71 10.29 17.51
CA VAL A 148 -13.04 9.96 16.24
C VAL A 148 -12.06 8.81 16.46
N ILE A 149 -12.13 7.77 15.65
CA ILE A 149 -11.13 6.70 15.63
C ILE A 149 -10.19 6.93 14.46
N ALA A 150 -8.88 6.89 14.73
CA ALA A 150 -7.82 7.03 13.74
C ALA A 150 -6.55 6.30 14.22
N PRO A 151 -5.72 5.79 13.30
CA PRO A 151 -4.43 5.20 13.68
C PRO A 151 -3.37 6.27 13.97
N ASN A 152 -2.26 5.84 14.56
CA ASN A 152 -1.15 6.71 14.98
C ASN A 152 -0.22 7.05 13.79
N PRO A 153 0.00 8.32 13.44
CA PRO A 153 0.92 8.74 12.37
C PRO A 153 2.39 8.35 12.57
N LYS A 154 2.81 8.06 13.80
CA LYS A 154 4.18 7.59 14.08
C LYS A 154 4.43 6.15 13.60
N THR A 155 3.38 5.33 13.46
CA THR A 155 3.50 3.91 13.11
C THR A 155 2.75 3.53 11.83
N SER A 156 1.69 4.29 11.49
CA SER A 156 0.80 4.02 10.37
C SER A 156 0.96 5.04 9.25
N GLY A 157 1.30 4.57 8.04
CA GLY A 157 1.30 5.42 6.85
C GLY A 157 -0.12 5.91 6.49
N GLY A 158 -1.15 5.10 6.74
CA GLY A 158 -2.54 5.53 6.57
C GLY A 158 -2.91 6.71 7.46
N ALA A 159 -2.43 6.71 8.70
CA ALA A 159 -2.64 7.83 9.61
C ALA A 159 -1.99 9.13 9.12
N ARG A 160 -0.83 9.04 8.44
CA ARG A 160 -0.21 10.21 7.80
C ARG A 160 -1.08 10.76 6.68
N TRP A 161 -1.69 9.90 5.87
CA TRP A 161 -2.68 10.31 4.87
C TRP A 161 -3.92 10.94 5.51
N ASN A 162 -4.44 10.39 6.62
CA ASN A 162 -5.57 10.96 7.36
C ASN A 162 -5.25 12.39 7.84
N PHE A 163 -4.07 12.59 8.44
CA PHE A 163 -3.59 13.88 8.89
C PHE A 163 -3.51 14.89 7.75
N LEU A 164 -2.87 14.49 6.63
CA LEU A 164 -2.72 15.37 5.46
C LEU A 164 -4.07 15.70 4.80
N ALA A 165 -5.05 14.78 4.84
CA ALA A 165 -6.41 15.05 4.34
C ALA A 165 -7.12 16.13 5.18
N ALA A 166 -7.05 16.03 6.50
CA ALA A 166 -7.60 17.02 7.42
C ALA A 166 -6.90 18.38 7.26
N TRP A 167 -5.58 18.37 7.12
CA TRP A 167 -4.76 19.55 6.88
C TRP A 167 -5.13 20.25 5.56
N ALA A 168 -5.24 19.47 4.46
CA ALA A 168 -5.64 19.98 3.15
C ALA A 168 -7.03 20.59 3.15
N TYR A 169 -7.96 20.00 3.91
CA TYR A 169 -9.29 20.56 4.09
C TYR A 169 -9.21 21.94 4.78
N ALA A 170 -8.49 22.03 5.89
CA ALA A 170 -8.35 23.29 6.65
C ALA A 170 -7.67 24.41 5.85
N LEU A 171 -6.63 24.07 5.07
CA LEU A 171 -5.98 25.03 4.16
C LEU A 171 -6.92 25.56 3.08
N ALA A 172 -7.91 24.79 2.66
CA ALA A 172 -8.84 25.16 1.60
C ALA A 172 -10.03 26.01 2.09
N GLN A 173 -10.13 26.26 3.40
CA GLN A 173 -11.17 27.12 3.95
C GLN A 173 -10.83 28.61 3.71
N PRO A 174 -11.83 29.51 3.69
CA PRO A 174 -11.58 30.93 3.60
C PRO A 174 -10.58 31.40 4.66
N GLY A 175 -9.51 32.09 4.24
CA GLY A 175 -8.40 32.51 5.12
C GLY A 175 -7.49 31.38 5.61
N GLY A 176 -7.60 30.17 5.02
CA GLY A 176 -6.81 28.99 5.40
C GLY A 176 -5.30 29.21 5.23
N ASN A 177 -4.56 28.94 6.28
CA ASN A 177 -3.09 29.00 6.34
C ASN A 177 -2.56 27.90 7.27
N ALA A 178 -1.25 27.81 7.43
CA ALA A 178 -0.62 26.77 8.24
C ALA A 178 -1.03 26.82 9.72
N GLU A 179 -1.24 28.00 10.27
CA GLU A 179 -1.65 28.18 11.66
C GLU A 179 -3.10 27.72 11.89
N SER A 180 -4.04 28.15 11.03
CA SER A 180 -5.42 27.71 11.07
C SER A 180 -5.55 26.19 10.83
N ALA A 181 -4.74 25.62 9.94
CA ALA A 181 -4.70 24.19 9.71
C ALA A 181 -4.18 23.42 10.94
N LYS A 182 -3.12 23.92 11.59
CA LYS A 182 -2.62 23.35 12.84
C LYS A 182 -3.68 23.40 13.94
N ALA A 183 -4.35 24.54 14.11
CA ALA A 183 -5.43 24.70 15.10
C ALA A 183 -6.61 23.74 14.82
N PHE A 184 -6.96 23.54 13.56
CA PHE A 184 -8.02 22.62 13.15
C PHE A 184 -7.65 21.16 13.48
N VAL A 185 -6.44 20.72 13.08
CA VAL A 185 -5.99 19.35 13.33
C VAL A 185 -5.80 19.09 14.82
N THR A 186 -5.35 20.10 15.60
CA THR A 186 -5.32 20.00 17.06
C THR A 186 -6.71 19.69 17.64
N LYS A 187 -7.75 20.41 17.19
CA LYS A 187 -9.14 20.13 17.62
C LYS A 187 -9.59 18.73 17.21
N LEU A 188 -9.22 18.27 16.01
CA LEU A 188 -9.55 16.93 15.53
C LEU A 188 -8.94 15.87 16.46
N TYR A 189 -7.63 15.95 16.75
CA TYR A 189 -6.94 14.96 17.58
C TYR A 189 -7.34 15.00 19.06
N LYS A 190 -7.91 16.10 19.58
CA LYS A 190 -8.56 16.13 20.89
C LYS A 190 -9.78 15.22 20.97
N ASN A 191 -10.43 14.96 19.83
CA ASN A 191 -11.58 14.05 19.73
C ASN A 191 -11.17 12.61 19.42
N VAL A 192 -9.87 12.30 19.38
CA VAL A 192 -9.34 10.95 19.12
C VAL A 192 -8.92 10.28 20.43
N PRO A 193 -9.79 9.45 21.05
CA PRO A 193 -9.49 8.84 22.34
C PRO A 193 -8.50 7.67 22.25
N VAL A 194 -8.36 7.06 21.06
CA VAL A 194 -7.52 5.89 20.83
C VAL A 194 -6.74 6.08 19.54
N LEU A 195 -5.43 5.94 19.62
CA LEU A 195 -4.52 5.87 18.46
C LEU A 195 -3.99 4.43 18.30
N ASP A 196 -4.65 3.66 17.45
CA ASP A 196 -4.21 2.30 17.13
C ASP A 196 -2.90 2.31 16.32
N SER A 197 -2.11 1.24 16.41
CA SER A 197 -0.80 1.16 15.73
C SER A 197 -0.87 1.09 14.20
N GLY A 198 -2.04 0.77 13.63
CA GLY A 198 -2.27 0.64 12.18
C GLY A 198 -3.75 0.73 11.83
N ALA A 199 -4.05 0.81 10.54
CA ALA A 199 -5.41 0.97 10.03
C ALA A 199 -6.33 -0.19 10.43
N ARG A 200 -5.84 -1.43 10.41
CA ARG A 200 -6.60 -2.61 10.84
C ARG A 200 -7.01 -2.53 12.32
N GLY A 201 -6.11 -2.05 13.18
CA GLY A 201 -6.43 -1.81 14.60
C GLY A 201 -7.61 -0.84 14.74
N SER A 202 -7.58 0.29 14.03
CA SER A 202 -8.66 1.28 14.05
C SER A 202 -9.97 0.72 13.49
N THR A 203 -9.90 -0.07 12.42
CA THR A 203 -11.08 -0.78 11.90
C THR A 203 -11.67 -1.73 12.92
N THR A 204 -10.84 -2.54 13.59
CA THR A 204 -11.29 -3.44 14.68
C THR A 204 -11.88 -2.65 15.85
N THR A 205 -11.24 -1.57 16.28
CA THR A 205 -11.73 -0.70 17.35
C THR A 205 -13.12 -0.13 17.01
N PHE A 206 -13.31 0.34 15.78
CA PHE A 206 -14.59 0.90 15.35
C PHE A 206 -15.64 -0.17 15.01
N VAL A 207 -15.31 -1.14 14.15
CA VAL A 207 -16.27 -2.09 13.56
C VAL A 207 -16.64 -3.20 14.55
N GLU A 208 -15.65 -3.77 15.24
CA GLU A 208 -15.85 -4.96 16.09
C GLU A 208 -16.12 -4.58 17.54
N ARG A 209 -15.31 -3.66 18.10
CA ARG A 209 -15.45 -3.25 19.51
C ARG A 209 -16.55 -2.20 19.72
N GLY A 210 -17.06 -1.59 18.64
CA GLY A 210 -18.14 -0.60 18.74
C GLY A 210 -17.73 0.76 19.31
N ILE A 211 -16.43 1.06 19.39
CA ILE A 211 -15.89 2.29 19.98
C ILE A 211 -15.88 3.41 18.92
N GLY A 212 -16.24 4.63 19.32
CA GLY A 212 -16.24 5.83 18.49
C GLY A 212 -17.50 6.04 17.65
N ASP A 213 -17.67 7.28 17.21
CA ASP A 213 -18.79 7.72 16.35
C ASP A 213 -18.44 7.68 14.87
N VAL A 214 -17.15 7.91 14.56
CA VAL A 214 -16.63 7.97 13.19
C VAL A 214 -15.21 7.42 13.13
N LEU A 215 -14.93 6.60 12.11
CA LEU A 215 -13.58 6.18 11.75
C LEU A 215 -13.10 7.00 10.54
N VAL A 216 -11.97 7.68 10.69
CA VAL A 216 -11.25 8.32 9.58
C VAL A 216 -10.24 7.33 9.04
N GLY A 217 -10.39 6.92 7.77
CA GLY A 217 -9.54 5.90 7.20
C GLY A 217 -9.61 5.77 5.69
N TRP A 218 -9.00 4.73 5.18
CA TRP A 218 -8.95 4.45 3.76
C TRP A 218 -10.32 4.14 3.17
N GLU A 219 -10.59 4.62 1.95
CA GLU A 219 -11.80 4.26 1.20
C GLU A 219 -11.93 2.75 1.03
N SER A 220 -10.81 2.04 0.82
CA SER A 220 -10.78 0.58 0.73
C SER A 220 -11.25 -0.11 2.02
N ASP A 221 -10.78 0.35 3.19
CA ASP A 221 -11.22 -0.21 4.48
C ASP A 221 -12.71 0.10 4.74
N ALA A 222 -13.15 1.30 4.39
CA ALA A 222 -14.56 1.68 4.56
C ALA A 222 -15.49 0.85 3.64
N LEU A 223 -15.09 0.64 2.37
CA LEU A 223 -15.83 -0.22 1.44
C LEU A 223 -15.83 -1.69 1.89
N LEU A 224 -14.70 -2.19 2.40
CA LEU A 224 -14.61 -3.53 2.99
C LEU A 224 -15.55 -3.66 4.19
N ALA A 225 -15.58 -2.66 5.07
CA ALA A 225 -16.46 -2.67 6.24
C ALA A 225 -17.94 -2.70 5.86
N VAL A 226 -18.36 -1.87 4.91
CA VAL A 226 -19.76 -1.78 4.47
C VAL A 226 -20.20 -3.03 3.71
N ASN A 227 -19.33 -3.58 2.85
CA ASN A 227 -19.71 -4.66 1.95
C ASN A 227 -19.49 -6.07 2.55
N LYS A 228 -18.51 -6.24 3.46
CA LYS A 228 -18.13 -7.56 3.98
C LYS A 228 -18.20 -7.66 5.50
N LEU A 229 -17.53 -6.76 6.25
CA LEU A 229 -17.35 -6.93 7.70
C LEU A 229 -18.58 -6.56 8.52
N GLY A 230 -19.42 -5.66 8.03
CA GLY A 230 -20.53 -5.11 8.79
C GLY A 230 -21.70 -4.64 7.92
N ARG A 231 -22.19 -5.50 7.01
CA ARG A 231 -23.33 -5.18 6.14
C ARG A 231 -24.49 -4.59 6.93
N GLY A 232 -25.00 -3.43 6.47
CA GLY A 232 -26.12 -2.73 7.10
C GLY A 232 -25.82 -2.05 8.43
N ARG A 233 -24.58 -2.11 8.95
CA ARG A 233 -24.21 -1.47 10.22
C ARG A 233 -23.53 -0.12 10.05
N PHE A 234 -23.01 0.17 8.88
CA PHE A 234 -22.19 1.34 8.61
C PHE A 234 -22.56 2.02 7.29
N ALA A 235 -22.21 3.30 7.20
CA ALA A 235 -22.31 4.12 6.00
C ALA A 235 -21.00 4.87 5.76
N ILE A 236 -20.72 5.19 4.49
CA ILE A 236 -19.53 5.96 4.09
C ILE A 236 -19.94 7.40 3.87
N VAL A 237 -19.27 8.34 4.55
CA VAL A 237 -19.34 9.76 4.27
C VAL A 237 -18.07 10.19 3.55
N ARG A 238 -18.24 10.77 2.38
CA ARG A 238 -17.13 11.33 1.59
C ARG A 238 -17.02 12.81 1.87
N PRO A 239 -15.88 13.26 2.44
CA PRO A 239 -15.70 14.68 2.77
C PRO A 239 -15.59 15.53 1.50
N SER A 240 -15.85 16.83 1.62
CA SER A 240 -15.76 17.80 0.52
C SER A 240 -14.36 17.90 -0.11
N ARG A 241 -13.32 17.53 0.65
CA ARG A 241 -11.92 17.46 0.22
C ARG A 241 -11.21 16.34 0.95
N SER A 242 -10.32 15.63 0.23
CA SER A 242 -9.44 14.60 0.78
C SER A 242 -8.07 14.64 0.11
N VAL A 243 -7.32 13.54 0.16
CA VAL A 243 -6.00 13.38 -0.48
C VAL A 243 -6.03 12.26 -1.51
N LEU A 244 -5.22 12.41 -2.56
CA LEU A 244 -4.87 11.31 -3.46
C LEU A 244 -3.79 10.47 -2.77
N ALA A 245 -4.20 9.35 -2.19
CA ALA A 245 -3.27 8.41 -1.60
C ALA A 245 -2.72 7.47 -2.69
N GLU A 246 -1.40 7.43 -2.80
CA GLU A 246 -0.66 6.71 -3.84
C GLU A 246 0.30 5.68 -3.19
N PRO A 247 -0.19 4.49 -2.80
CA PRO A 247 0.63 3.46 -2.20
C PRO A 247 1.61 2.87 -3.22
N PRO A 248 2.92 2.99 -2.99
CA PRO A 248 3.92 2.46 -3.91
C PRO A 248 4.33 1.04 -3.61
N VAL A 249 4.96 0.41 -4.60
CA VAL A 249 5.53 -0.92 -4.51
C VAL A 249 6.99 -0.91 -4.98
N ALA A 250 7.84 -1.72 -4.38
CA ALA A 250 9.24 -1.83 -4.78
C ALA A 250 9.81 -3.23 -4.58
N LEU A 251 10.78 -3.55 -5.42
CA LEU A 251 11.65 -4.72 -5.27
C LEU A 251 12.73 -4.42 -4.24
N VAL A 252 13.03 -5.36 -3.36
CA VAL A 252 14.13 -5.24 -2.40
C VAL A 252 15.36 -5.94 -2.97
N ASP A 253 16.17 -5.19 -3.73
CA ASP A 253 17.22 -5.72 -4.59
C ASP A 253 18.19 -6.66 -3.89
N ALA A 254 18.75 -6.25 -2.76
CA ALA A 254 19.72 -7.05 -2.02
C ALA A 254 19.14 -8.39 -1.54
N VAL A 255 17.85 -8.44 -1.24
CA VAL A 255 17.17 -9.66 -0.79
C VAL A 255 16.89 -10.59 -1.95
N VAL A 256 16.30 -10.07 -3.04
CA VAL A 256 15.95 -10.92 -4.19
C VAL A 256 17.18 -11.48 -4.90
N ASP A 257 18.31 -10.77 -4.89
CA ASP A 257 19.57 -11.28 -5.43
C ASP A 257 20.13 -12.41 -4.57
N LYS A 258 20.17 -12.21 -3.26
CA LYS A 258 20.63 -13.23 -2.31
C LYS A 258 19.74 -14.48 -2.34
N ARG A 259 18.42 -14.31 -2.49
CA ARG A 259 17.43 -15.40 -2.50
C ARG A 259 17.18 -15.99 -3.89
N GLN A 260 17.76 -15.39 -4.94
CA GLN A 260 17.53 -15.77 -6.35
C GLN A 260 16.05 -15.72 -6.76
N THR A 261 15.29 -14.79 -6.18
CA THR A 261 13.85 -14.58 -6.42
C THR A 261 13.56 -13.41 -7.36
N ARG A 262 14.60 -12.72 -7.87
CA ARG A 262 14.45 -11.48 -8.67
C ARG A 262 13.46 -11.61 -9.82
N THR A 263 13.54 -12.67 -10.61
CA THR A 263 12.70 -12.83 -11.81
C THR A 263 11.22 -12.93 -11.46
N VAL A 264 10.87 -13.74 -10.46
CA VAL A 264 9.47 -13.89 -10.03
C VAL A 264 8.97 -12.64 -9.29
N ALA A 265 9.81 -11.99 -8.48
CA ALA A 265 9.46 -10.78 -7.75
C ALA A 265 9.22 -9.58 -8.69
N GLN A 266 10.04 -9.43 -9.73
CA GLN A 266 9.81 -8.43 -10.78
C GLN A 266 8.50 -8.70 -11.53
N ALA A 267 8.27 -9.96 -11.94
CA ALA A 267 7.02 -10.33 -12.60
C ALA A 267 5.80 -10.09 -11.70
N TYR A 268 5.92 -10.35 -10.40
CA TYR A 268 4.88 -10.09 -9.40
C TYR A 268 4.50 -8.60 -9.38
N LEU A 269 5.46 -7.69 -9.29
CA LEU A 269 5.17 -6.26 -9.28
C LEU A 269 4.65 -5.76 -10.63
N GLN A 270 5.18 -6.26 -11.75
CA GLN A 270 4.72 -5.90 -13.10
C GLN A 270 3.28 -6.35 -13.36
N TYR A 271 2.90 -7.53 -12.87
CA TYR A 271 1.56 -8.08 -13.08
C TYR A 271 0.47 -7.26 -12.39
N LEU A 272 0.78 -6.46 -11.35
CA LEU A 272 -0.15 -5.49 -10.76
C LEU A 272 -0.71 -4.48 -11.79
N TYR A 273 0.04 -4.19 -12.86
CA TYR A 273 -0.36 -3.26 -13.93
C TYR A 273 -1.08 -3.95 -15.09
N SER A 274 -1.20 -5.28 -15.08
CA SER A 274 -1.95 -6.04 -16.08
C SER A 274 -3.46 -5.83 -15.91
N PRO A 275 -4.28 -6.07 -16.97
CA PRO A 275 -5.73 -6.00 -16.85
C PRO A 275 -6.29 -6.88 -15.72
N GLN A 276 -5.74 -8.08 -15.52
CA GLN A 276 -6.15 -9.01 -14.48
C GLN A 276 -5.73 -8.50 -13.09
N GLY A 277 -4.49 -8.03 -12.94
CA GLY A 277 -4.02 -7.42 -11.69
C GLY A 277 -4.85 -6.21 -11.31
N GLN A 278 -5.15 -5.33 -12.26
CA GLN A 278 -5.99 -4.16 -12.05
C GLN A 278 -7.44 -4.51 -11.67
N ASP A 279 -7.98 -5.62 -12.21
CA ASP A 279 -9.30 -6.10 -11.85
C ASP A 279 -9.34 -6.62 -10.41
N VAL A 280 -8.32 -7.37 -9.97
CA VAL A 280 -8.18 -7.79 -8.57
C VAL A 280 -8.07 -6.57 -7.64
N ILE A 281 -7.29 -5.55 -8.02
CA ILE A 281 -7.15 -4.29 -7.29
C ILE A 281 -8.52 -3.63 -7.10
N ALA A 282 -9.31 -3.49 -8.16
CA ALA A 282 -10.62 -2.85 -8.10
C ALA A 282 -11.64 -3.64 -7.25
N ARG A 283 -11.67 -4.97 -7.37
CA ARG A 283 -12.54 -5.85 -6.56
C ARG A 283 -12.20 -5.81 -5.06
N ASN A 284 -10.96 -5.42 -4.73
CA ASN A 284 -10.50 -5.20 -3.36
C ASN A 284 -10.53 -3.72 -2.96
N TYR A 285 -11.38 -2.94 -3.62
CA TYR A 285 -11.73 -1.57 -3.26
C TYR A 285 -10.59 -0.55 -3.36
N PHE A 286 -9.55 -0.83 -4.16
CA PHE A 286 -8.56 0.15 -4.55
C PHE A 286 -8.86 0.69 -5.94
N ARG A 287 -8.63 1.99 -6.14
CA ARG A 287 -8.86 2.67 -7.41
C ARG A 287 -7.82 2.23 -8.44
N PRO A 288 -8.20 1.53 -9.53
CA PRO A 288 -7.26 1.01 -10.52
C PRO A 288 -6.72 2.13 -11.41
N ARG A 289 -5.48 1.97 -11.90
CA ARG A 289 -4.84 2.92 -12.83
C ARG A 289 -5.24 2.69 -14.28
N LEU A 290 -5.61 1.46 -14.66
CA LEU A 290 -5.95 1.13 -16.04
C LEU A 290 -7.36 1.68 -16.39
N PRO A 291 -7.48 2.60 -17.38
CA PRO A 291 -8.75 3.28 -17.67
C PRO A 291 -9.91 2.33 -18.04
N SER A 292 -9.62 1.23 -18.73
CA SER A 292 -10.63 0.23 -19.09
C SER A 292 -11.21 -0.47 -17.86
N VAL A 293 -10.40 -0.74 -16.83
CA VAL A 293 -10.85 -1.30 -15.55
C VAL A 293 -11.56 -0.22 -14.74
N ALA A 294 -10.97 0.98 -14.63
CA ALA A 294 -11.56 2.09 -13.88
C ALA A 294 -12.99 2.41 -14.32
N ARG A 295 -13.27 2.36 -15.64
CA ARG A 295 -14.64 2.58 -16.15
C ARG A 295 -15.64 1.52 -15.67
N ARG A 296 -15.21 0.24 -15.54
CA ARG A 296 -16.10 -0.84 -15.05
C ARG A 296 -16.50 -0.67 -13.59
N TYR A 297 -15.61 -0.06 -12.80
CA TYR A 297 -15.81 0.14 -11.36
C TYR A 297 -16.14 1.61 -10.99
N ALA A 298 -16.53 2.43 -11.96
CA ALA A 298 -16.79 3.85 -11.73
C ALA A 298 -17.88 4.12 -10.67
N GLY A 299 -18.84 3.22 -10.52
CA GLY A 299 -19.88 3.32 -9.48
C GLY A 299 -19.34 3.16 -8.05
N GLU A 300 -18.24 2.40 -7.87
CA GLU A 300 -17.61 2.18 -6.57
C GLU A 300 -16.77 3.40 -6.13
N PHE A 301 -16.20 4.13 -7.09
CA PHE A 301 -15.18 5.15 -6.86
C PHE A 301 -15.61 6.53 -7.39
N PRO A 302 -16.57 7.20 -6.75
CA PRO A 302 -17.00 8.53 -7.20
C PRO A 302 -15.85 9.54 -7.16
N ALA A 303 -15.92 10.53 -8.02
CA ALA A 303 -14.95 11.62 -8.08
C ALA A 303 -14.98 12.45 -6.78
N MET A 304 -13.80 12.84 -6.31
CA MET A 304 -13.61 13.67 -5.13
C MET A 304 -12.58 14.78 -5.40
N LYS A 305 -12.63 15.87 -4.65
CA LYS A 305 -11.58 16.90 -4.66
C LYS A 305 -10.40 16.42 -3.82
N LEU A 306 -9.30 16.06 -4.48
CA LEU A 306 -8.13 15.45 -3.83
C LEU A 306 -6.91 16.38 -3.88
N ALA A 307 -6.28 16.59 -2.73
CA ALA A 307 -4.95 17.17 -2.64
C ALA A 307 -3.90 16.09 -2.93
N THR A 308 -2.83 16.46 -3.63
CA THR A 308 -1.70 15.56 -3.90
C THR A 308 -0.56 15.79 -2.91
N ILE A 309 0.32 14.82 -2.75
CA ILE A 309 1.50 14.97 -1.89
C ILE A 309 2.43 16.13 -2.34
N ALA A 310 2.39 16.50 -3.63
CA ALA A 310 3.13 17.64 -4.15
C ALA A 310 2.72 18.97 -3.49
N GLN A 311 1.46 19.13 -3.09
CA GLN A 311 0.97 20.32 -2.38
C GLN A 311 1.59 20.47 -0.97
N PHE A 312 2.16 19.40 -0.44
CA PHE A 312 2.89 19.37 0.84
C PHE A 312 4.42 19.40 0.64
N GLY A 313 4.88 19.61 -0.60
CA GLY A 313 6.30 19.63 -0.97
C GLY A 313 6.93 18.25 -1.13
N GLY A 314 6.12 17.20 -1.34
CA GLY A 314 6.55 15.82 -1.44
C GLY A 314 6.71 15.14 -0.07
N TRP A 315 6.95 13.82 -0.09
CA TRP A 315 6.98 13.03 1.15
C TRP A 315 8.13 13.39 2.08
N ALA A 316 9.32 13.71 1.57
CA ALA A 316 10.46 14.09 2.41
C ALA A 316 10.13 15.33 3.25
N LYS A 317 9.60 16.39 2.63
CA LYS A 317 9.19 17.61 3.33
C LYS A 317 8.00 17.39 4.26
N ALA A 318 6.99 16.65 3.81
CA ALA A 318 5.83 16.33 4.63
C ALA A 318 6.22 15.54 5.89
N GLN A 319 7.12 14.55 5.77
CA GLN A 319 7.64 13.79 6.90
C GLN A 319 8.38 14.69 7.88
N GLN A 320 9.29 15.53 7.38
CA GLN A 320 10.08 16.43 8.22
C GLN A 320 9.19 17.44 8.96
N THR A 321 8.21 18.01 8.26
CA THR A 321 7.35 19.08 8.81
C THR A 321 6.34 18.52 9.81
N TYR A 322 5.70 17.41 9.48
CA TYR A 322 4.51 16.96 10.22
C TYR A 322 4.78 15.78 11.14
N PHE A 323 5.67 14.84 10.78
CA PHE A 323 5.73 13.51 11.42
C PHE A 323 7.08 13.13 12.01
N ALA A 324 8.16 13.89 11.71
CA ALA A 324 9.44 13.73 12.39
C ALA A 324 9.31 14.05 13.88
N ASP A 325 10.29 13.63 14.66
CA ASP A 325 10.35 13.98 16.09
C ASP A 325 10.39 15.49 16.27
N GLY A 326 9.51 16.01 17.13
CA GLY A 326 9.28 17.44 17.28
C GLY A 326 8.45 18.09 16.16
N GLY A 327 8.00 17.35 15.15
CA GLY A 327 7.13 17.82 14.08
C GLY A 327 5.75 18.23 14.57
N VAL A 328 4.92 18.73 13.66
CA VAL A 328 3.59 19.29 14.02
C VAL A 328 2.73 18.26 14.77
N PHE A 329 2.80 16.97 14.43
CA PHE A 329 2.01 15.95 15.11
C PHE A 329 2.39 15.84 16.59
N ASP A 330 3.68 15.84 16.93
CA ASP A 330 4.16 15.79 18.32
C ASP A 330 3.78 17.03 19.13
N GLN A 331 3.65 18.17 18.46
CA GLN A 331 3.25 19.43 19.10
C GLN A 331 1.76 19.49 19.43
N ILE A 332 0.90 18.76 18.69
CA ILE A 332 -0.55 18.79 18.87
C ILE A 332 -1.10 17.62 19.64
N TYR A 333 -0.38 16.51 19.71
CA TYR A 333 -0.77 15.29 20.39
C TYR A 333 0.24 14.95 21.48
N GLN A 334 -0.13 15.23 22.73
CA GLN A 334 0.65 14.86 23.90
C GLN A 334 -0.19 13.85 24.71
N PRO A 335 0.23 12.58 24.78
CA PRO A 335 -0.48 11.56 25.56
C PRO A 335 -0.56 11.99 27.01
N GLY A 336 -1.77 12.08 27.58
CA GLY A 336 -1.99 12.35 28.99
C GLY A 336 -2.18 13.82 29.38
N GLN A 337 -2.37 14.72 28.43
CA GLN A 337 -2.85 16.11 28.67
C GLN A 337 -4.31 16.29 28.30
#